data_3094f2c9880b0fa3810c3ee296ac5f5a
#
_entry.id   3094f2c9880b0fa3810c3ee296ac5f5a
#
_cell.length_a   1.000
_cell.length_b   1.000
_cell.length_c   1.000
_cell.angle_alpha   90.00
_cell.angle_beta   90.00
_cell.angle_gamma   90.00
#
_symmetry.space_group_name_H-M   'P 1'
#
loop_
_entity.id
_entity.type
_entity.pdbx_description
1 polymer ?
#
loop_
_entity_poly.entity_id
_entity_poly.type
_entity_poly.pdbx_seq_one_letter_code
_entity_poly.pdbx_strand_id
1 'polypeptide(L)'
;MASFSPLVLSIAATSFVTFQCLFHFVSPCISARFCPGYRRLSPKHNVEWNSRTVSTFHALIVGLFCLYILLFDDAVNEDPVWGDPSLVKINVAITCGYLLSDMLLICYYWRAIGDKFFVIHHLAALYAYYYVLSIGMLPYFANFRLVAELSTPCVNQRWFFEVLGYPKKSLPNMVNGIAMTLLPGKSPPVGLGEPRGQRWQNGLLGLGCRV
;
A
#
# COMPACT_ATOMS: atom_id res chain seq x y z
N MET A 1 -22.28 20.90 -6.00
CA MET A 1 -21.34 20.36 -4.99
C MET A 1 -21.28 18.85 -5.18
N ALA A 2 -20.10 18.29 -5.42
CA ALA A 2 -19.94 16.83 -5.50
C ALA A 2 -20.20 16.24 -4.11
N SER A 3 -21.28 15.47 -3.95
CA SER A 3 -21.62 14.81 -2.70
C SER A 3 -21.19 13.35 -2.78
N PHE A 4 -20.41 12.88 -1.83
CA PHE A 4 -20.08 11.47 -1.73
C PHE A 4 -21.34 10.65 -1.41
N SER A 5 -21.45 9.49 -2.05
CA SER A 5 -22.48 8.53 -1.66
C SER A 5 -22.30 8.13 -0.19
N PRO A 6 -23.38 8.06 0.62
CA PRO A 6 -23.30 7.56 1.99
C PRO A 6 -22.64 6.18 2.10
N LEU A 7 -22.83 5.33 1.08
CA LEU A 7 -22.16 4.02 1.01
C LEU A 7 -20.64 4.15 0.93
N VAL A 8 -20.13 5.01 0.07
CA VAL A 8 -18.69 5.26 -0.09
C VAL A 8 -18.08 5.75 1.23
N LEU A 9 -18.73 6.69 1.90
CA LEU A 9 -18.28 7.20 3.20
C LEU A 9 -18.30 6.11 4.28
N SER A 10 -19.33 5.28 4.33
CA SER A 10 -19.41 4.19 5.31
C SER A 10 -18.34 3.13 5.07
N ILE A 11 -18.04 2.78 3.82
CA ILE A 11 -16.97 1.87 3.46
C ILE A 11 -15.61 2.44 3.88
N ALA A 12 -15.33 3.70 3.55
CA ALA A 12 -14.07 4.34 3.92
C ALA A 12 -13.90 4.42 5.45
N ALA A 13 -14.95 4.79 6.19
CA ALA A 13 -14.93 4.84 7.65
C ALA A 13 -14.72 3.45 8.28
N THR A 14 -15.43 2.43 7.79
CA THR A 14 -15.28 1.05 8.25
C THR A 14 -13.87 0.53 7.95
N SER A 15 -13.35 0.80 6.77
CA SER A 15 -11.99 0.48 6.36
C SER A 15 -10.96 1.12 7.31
N PHE A 16 -11.10 2.42 7.57
CA PHE A 16 -10.23 3.13 8.52
C PHE A 16 -10.19 2.44 9.89
N VAL A 17 -11.36 2.16 10.49
CA VAL A 17 -11.44 1.49 11.79
C VAL A 17 -10.84 0.09 11.74
N THR A 18 -11.13 -0.65 10.67
CA THR A 18 -10.58 -2.01 10.47
C THR A 18 -9.06 -2.00 10.45
N PHE A 19 -8.43 -1.09 9.69
CA PHE A 19 -6.97 -1.01 9.61
C PHE A 19 -6.33 -0.50 10.91
N GLN A 20 -7.01 0.36 11.67
CA GLN A 20 -6.57 0.72 13.02
C GLN A 20 -6.63 -0.51 13.97
N CYS A 21 -7.69 -1.30 13.93
CA CYS A 21 -7.80 -2.53 14.70
C CYS A 21 -6.73 -3.56 14.28
N LEU A 22 -6.47 -3.70 12.99
CA LEU A 22 -5.41 -4.57 12.49
C LEU A 22 -4.04 -4.17 13.04
N PHE A 23 -3.74 -2.87 13.06
CA PHE A 23 -2.46 -2.37 13.56
C PHE A 23 -2.29 -2.57 15.06
N HIS A 24 -3.30 -2.19 15.84
CA HIS A 24 -3.18 -2.16 17.32
C HIS A 24 -3.38 -3.51 17.99
N PHE A 25 -4.20 -4.39 17.41
CA PHE A 25 -4.60 -5.64 18.06
C PHE A 25 -4.20 -6.88 17.27
N VAL A 26 -4.58 -6.96 15.99
CA VAL A 26 -4.46 -8.20 15.22
C VAL A 26 -3.01 -8.48 14.84
N SER A 27 -2.31 -7.49 14.29
CA SER A 27 -0.91 -7.65 13.86
C SER A 27 0.01 -8.03 15.02
N PRO A 28 -0.01 -7.35 16.19
CA PRO A 28 0.80 -7.76 17.33
C PRO A 28 0.46 -9.15 17.84
N CYS A 29 -0.82 -9.50 17.92
CA CYS A 29 -1.28 -10.80 18.42
C CYS A 29 -0.79 -11.94 17.51
N ILE A 30 -1.05 -11.83 16.20
CA ILE A 30 -0.63 -12.83 15.21
C ILE A 30 0.90 -12.93 15.16
N SER A 31 1.59 -11.80 15.08
CA SER A 31 3.05 -11.77 14.99
C SER A 31 3.71 -12.37 16.23
N ALA A 32 3.20 -12.09 17.44
CA ALA A 32 3.69 -12.68 18.68
C ALA A 32 3.43 -14.19 18.78
N ARG A 33 2.37 -14.69 18.13
CA ARG A 33 2.00 -16.12 18.12
C ARG A 33 2.82 -16.93 17.15
N PHE A 34 3.03 -16.41 15.93
CA PHE A 34 3.62 -17.17 14.82
C PHE A 34 5.08 -16.83 14.53
N CYS A 35 5.58 -15.69 15.01
CA CYS A 35 6.97 -15.26 14.79
C CYS A 35 7.72 -15.04 16.11
N PRO A 36 8.50 -16.01 16.59
CA PRO A 36 9.28 -15.85 17.83
C PRO A 36 10.25 -14.65 17.79
N GLY A 37 10.76 -14.30 16.59
CA GLY A 37 11.64 -13.16 16.37
C GLY A 37 10.97 -11.80 16.66
N TYR A 38 9.66 -11.69 16.46
CA TYR A 38 8.91 -10.46 16.72
C TYR A 38 9.06 -9.95 18.16
N ARG A 39 9.04 -10.86 19.15
CA ARG A 39 9.16 -10.51 20.58
C ARG A 39 10.53 -9.95 20.95
N ARG A 40 11.54 -10.17 20.11
CA ARG A 40 12.92 -9.68 20.33
C ARG A 40 13.19 -8.35 19.65
N LEU A 41 12.23 -7.83 18.88
CA LEU A 41 12.36 -6.56 18.18
C LEU A 41 12.33 -5.39 19.15
N SER A 42 13.04 -4.31 18.80
CA SER A 42 12.94 -3.05 19.53
C SER A 42 11.53 -2.43 19.36
N PRO A 43 11.08 -1.57 20.28
CA PRO A 43 9.78 -0.91 20.15
C PRO A 43 9.57 -0.20 18.80
N LYS A 44 10.64 0.41 18.27
CA LYS A 44 10.63 1.04 16.94
C LYS A 44 10.37 0.03 15.82
N HIS A 45 11.08 -1.09 15.82
CA HIS A 45 10.88 -2.14 14.82
C HIS A 45 9.52 -2.83 14.96
N ASN A 46 8.96 -2.93 16.17
CA ASN A 46 7.60 -3.48 16.36
C ASN A 46 6.55 -2.60 15.71
N VAL A 47 6.64 -1.28 15.85
CA VAL A 47 5.74 -0.34 15.16
C VAL A 47 5.87 -0.47 13.64
N GLU A 48 7.10 -0.48 13.12
CA GLU A 48 7.36 -0.63 11.68
C GLU A 48 6.87 -2.00 11.17
N TRP A 49 7.05 -3.07 11.95
CA TRP A 49 6.55 -4.41 11.63
C TRP A 49 5.03 -4.42 11.48
N ASN A 50 4.32 -3.86 12.46
CA ASN A 50 2.86 -3.82 12.44
C ASN A 50 2.35 -2.97 11.26
N SER A 51 2.94 -1.82 10.99
CA SER A 51 2.59 -0.99 9.84
C SER A 51 2.78 -1.76 8.52
N ARG A 52 3.91 -2.46 8.34
CA ARG A 52 4.18 -3.27 7.14
C ARG A 52 3.26 -4.47 7.01
N THR A 53 2.87 -5.09 8.13
CA THR A 53 1.90 -6.18 8.13
C THR A 53 0.54 -5.67 7.65
N VAL A 54 0.06 -4.55 8.18
CA VAL A 54 -1.21 -3.93 7.78
C VAL A 54 -1.17 -3.49 6.31
N SER A 55 -0.07 -2.88 5.87
CA SER A 55 0.17 -2.53 4.47
C SER A 55 0.12 -3.74 3.54
N THR A 56 0.64 -4.88 3.98
CA THR A 56 0.58 -6.14 3.22
C THR A 56 -0.86 -6.64 3.08
N PHE A 57 -1.65 -6.61 4.15
CA PHE A 57 -3.07 -6.98 4.10
C PHE A 57 -3.86 -6.07 3.16
N HIS A 58 -3.68 -4.75 3.28
CA HIS A 58 -4.30 -3.79 2.37
C HIS A 58 -3.96 -4.10 0.92
N ALA A 59 -2.68 -4.23 0.61
CA ALA A 59 -2.19 -4.46 -0.75
C ALA A 59 -2.75 -5.75 -1.38
N LEU A 60 -2.86 -6.82 -0.60
CA LEU A 60 -3.48 -8.07 -1.06
C LEU A 60 -4.98 -7.89 -1.33
N ILE A 61 -5.72 -7.28 -0.42
CA ILE A 61 -7.16 -7.06 -0.57
C ILE A 61 -7.44 -6.22 -1.81
N VAL A 62 -6.86 -5.02 -1.88
CA VAL A 62 -7.19 -4.09 -2.96
C VAL A 62 -6.59 -4.50 -4.30
N GLY A 63 -5.40 -5.12 -4.30
CA GLY A 63 -4.76 -5.59 -5.52
C GLY A 63 -5.46 -6.78 -6.15
N LEU A 64 -5.89 -7.77 -5.36
CA LEU A 64 -6.68 -8.89 -5.85
C LEU A 64 -8.08 -8.45 -6.29
N PHE A 65 -8.71 -7.54 -5.55
CA PHE A 65 -10.00 -6.97 -5.96
C PHE A 65 -9.87 -6.16 -7.25
N CYS A 66 -8.78 -5.41 -7.41
CA CYS A 66 -8.46 -4.72 -8.65
C CYS A 66 -8.33 -5.68 -9.84
N LEU A 67 -7.59 -6.79 -9.69
CA LEU A 67 -7.50 -7.81 -10.74
C LEU A 67 -8.85 -8.41 -11.07
N TYR A 68 -9.67 -8.71 -10.06
CA TYR A 68 -11.03 -9.19 -10.28
C TYR A 68 -11.84 -8.21 -11.13
N ILE A 69 -11.81 -6.91 -10.78
CA ILE A 69 -12.51 -5.86 -11.53
C ILE A 69 -12.02 -5.80 -12.99
N LEU A 70 -10.70 -5.81 -13.23
CA LEU A 70 -10.15 -5.72 -14.58
C LEU A 70 -10.48 -6.94 -15.45
N LEU A 71 -10.67 -8.11 -14.85
CA LEU A 71 -10.92 -9.37 -15.58
C LEU A 71 -12.41 -9.65 -15.78
N PHE A 72 -13.29 -9.17 -14.91
CA PHE A 72 -14.68 -9.62 -14.86
C PHE A 72 -15.71 -8.47 -14.84
N ASP A 73 -15.29 -7.20 -14.72
CA ASP A 73 -16.20 -6.05 -14.73
C ASP A 73 -16.03 -5.23 -16.00
N ASP A 74 -16.93 -5.45 -16.97
CA ASP A 74 -16.91 -4.76 -18.26
C ASP A 74 -17.18 -3.25 -18.13
N ALA A 75 -17.89 -2.82 -17.08
CA ALA A 75 -18.23 -1.41 -16.86
C ALA A 75 -16.99 -0.51 -16.72
N VAL A 76 -15.86 -1.05 -16.28
CA VAL A 76 -14.57 -0.33 -16.20
C VAL A 76 -13.96 -0.11 -17.58
N ASN A 77 -14.19 -1.05 -18.50
CA ASN A 77 -13.58 -1.06 -19.82
C ASN A 77 -14.40 -0.27 -20.84
N GLU A 78 -15.71 -0.10 -20.62
CA GLU A 78 -16.62 0.63 -21.53
C GLU A 78 -16.30 2.13 -21.57
N ASP A 79 -16.06 2.77 -20.42
CA ASP A 79 -15.65 4.18 -20.34
C ASP A 79 -14.48 4.35 -19.35
N PRO A 80 -13.23 4.31 -19.84
CA PRO A 80 -12.05 4.44 -18.99
C PRO A 80 -11.87 5.80 -18.34
N VAL A 81 -12.50 6.84 -18.89
CA VAL A 81 -12.28 8.24 -18.49
C VAL A 81 -13.45 8.79 -17.65
N TRP A 82 -14.67 8.56 -18.13
CA TRP A 82 -15.90 9.07 -17.51
C TRP A 82 -16.84 7.90 -17.29
N GLY A 83 -16.69 7.24 -16.17
CA GLY A 83 -17.54 6.11 -15.82
C GLY A 83 -17.93 6.15 -14.35
N ASP A 84 -18.93 5.37 -14.00
CA ASP A 84 -19.37 5.19 -12.62
C ASP A 84 -19.35 3.70 -12.19
N PRO A 85 -18.20 2.98 -12.36
CA PRO A 85 -18.11 1.59 -11.99
C PRO A 85 -18.15 1.44 -10.48
N SER A 86 -19.24 0.84 -9.97
CA SER A 86 -19.50 0.69 -8.54
C SER A 86 -18.40 -0.08 -7.80
N LEU A 87 -17.86 -1.12 -8.42
CA LEU A 87 -16.79 -1.94 -7.82
C LEU A 87 -15.49 -1.16 -7.65
N VAL A 88 -15.12 -0.32 -8.63
CA VAL A 88 -13.96 0.57 -8.52
C VAL A 88 -14.14 1.56 -7.38
N LYS A 89 -15.33 2.17 -7.25
CA LYS A 89 -15.60 3.09 -6.13
C LYS A 89 -15.47 2.40 -4.77
N ILE A 90 -15.92 1.15 -4.65
CA ILE A 90 -15.76 0.36 -3.43
C ILE A 90 -14.27 0.13 -3.15
N ASN A 91 -13.49 -0.31 -4.14
CA ASN A 91 -12.07 -0.58 -3.98
C ASN A 91 -11.28 0.69 -3.60
N VAL A 92 -11.57 1.80 -4.27
CA VAL A 92 -10.97 3.11 -3.97
C VAL A 92 -11.40 3.61 -2.59
N ALA A 93 -12.65 3.40 -2.15
CA ALA A 93 -13.10 3.77 -0.81
C ALA A 93 -12.37 2.99 0.30
N ILE A 94 -12.16 1.68 0.10
CA ILE A 94 -11.34 0.85 1.00
C ILE A 94 -9.92 1.43 1.08
N THR A 95 -9.33 1.76 -0.06
CA THR A 95 -7.99 2.35 -0.14
C THR A 95 -7.92 3.71 0.56
N CYS A 96 -8.90 4.58 0.39
CA CYS A 96 -8.95 5.87 1.09
C CYS A 96 -9.00 5.70 2.61
N GLY A 97 -9.80 4.75 3.12
CA GLY A 97 -9.83 4.44 4.55
C GLY A 97 -8.47 3.97 5.07
N TYR A 98 -7.79 3.09 4.33
CA TYR A 98 -6.43 2.67 4.65
C TYR A 98 -5.44 3.84 4.65
N LEU A 99 -5.41 4.66 3.59
CA LEU A 99 -4.48 5.80 3.49
C LEU A 99 -4.65 6.79 4.64
N LEU A 100 -5.88 7.09 5.04
CA LEU A 100 -6.17 7.94 6.20
C LEU A 100 -5.69 7.30 7.50
N SER A 101 -5.92 5.98 7.67
CA SER A 101 -5.45 5.21 8.82
C SER A 101 -3.92 5.21 8.92
N ASP A 102 -3.23 4.91 7.82
CA ASP A 102 -1.77 4.85 7.78
C ASP A 102 -1.14 6.23 7.96
N MET A 103 -1.73 7.29 7.38
CA MET A 103 -1.27 8.66 7.59
C MET A 103 -1.38 9.09 9.05
N LEU A 104 -2.46 8.74 9.75
CA LEU A 104 -2.59 8.96 11.19
C LEU A 104 -1.49 8.25 11.97
N LEU A 105 -1.20 6.98 11.65
CA LEU A 105 -0.14 6.20 12.29
C LEU A 105 1.26 6.77 11.99
N ILE A 106 1.53 7.22 10.76
CA ILE A 106 2.79 7.89 10.40
C ILE A 106 2.97 9.16 11.24
N CYS A 107 1.93 9.98 11.38
CA CYS A 107 2.00 11.20 12.18
C CYS A 107 2.19 10.90 13.67
N TYR A 108 1.48 9.92 14.22
CA TYR A 108 1.57 9.55 15.63
C TYR A 108 2.91 8.90 15.97
N TYR A 109 3.38 7.97 15.15
CA TYR A 109 4.64 7.26 15.33
C TYR A 109 5.78 7.84 14.48
N TRP A 110 5.81 9.17 14.29
CA TRP A 110 6.76 9.84 13.42
C TRP A 110 8.21 9.42 13.62
N ARG A 111 8.64 9.24 14.88
CA ARG A 111 10.01 8.82 15.22
C ARG A 111 10.34 7.40 14.78
N ALA A 112 9.34 6.56 14.56
CA ALA A 112 9.53 5.16 14.18
C ALA A 112 9.39 4.95 12.66
N ILE A 113 8.32 5.48 12.07
CA ILE A 113 7.92 5.24 10.66
C ILE A 113 7.74 6.53 9.86
N GLY A 114 8.01 7.71 10.44
CA GLY A 114 7.83 9.00 9.78
C GLY A 114 8.72 9.16 8.55
N ASP A 115 8.10 9.45 7.42
CA ASP A 115 8.77 9.81 6.17
C ASP A 115 7.92 10.84 5.42
N LYS A 116 8.52 11.99 5.10
CA LYS A 116 7.85 13.09 4.39
C LYS A 116 7.34 12.67 3.01
N PHE A 117 8.09 11.80 2.31
CA PHE A 117 7.70 11.32 0.99
C PHE A 117 6.47 10.43 1.05
N PHE A 118 6.35 9.58 2.08
CA PHE A 118 5.14 8.80 2.30
C PHE A 118 3.92 9.70 2.55
N VAL A 119 4.06 10.73 3.39
CA VAL A 119 2.97 11.69 3.64
C VAL A 119 2.54 12.39 2.35
N ILE A 120 3.49 12.90 1.56
CA ILE A 120 3.21 13.55 0.29
C ILE A 120 2.53 12.57 -0.68
N HIS A 121 3.02 11.33 -0.75
CA HIS A 121 2.44 10.27 -1.58
C HIS A 121 0.99 9.96 -1.18
N HIS A 122 0.71 9.82 0.13
CA HIS A 122 -0.65 9.55 0.62
C HIS A 122 -1.59 10.71 0.32
N LEU A 123 -1.15 11.96 0.52
CA LEU A 123 -1.93 13.15 0.19
C LEU A 123 -2.24 13.23 -1.30
N ALA A 124 -1.25 12.98 -2.17
CA ALA A 124 -1.45 12.98 -3.62
C ALA A 124 -2.42 11.88 -4.06
N ALA A 125 -2.31 10.68 -3.47
CA ALA A 125 -3.21 9.58 -3.75
C ALA A 125 -4.65 9.88 -3.29
N LEU A 126 -4.83 10.41 -2.08
CA LEU A 126 -6.14 10.82 -1.57
C LEU A 126 -6.78 11.92 -2.43
N TYR A 127 -5.96 12.88 -2.89
CA TYR A 127 -6.41 13.92 -3.81
C TYR A 127 -6.90 13.34 -5.14
N ALA A 128 -6.14 12.42 -5.75
CA ALA A 128 -6.55 11.76 -6.99
C ALA A 128 -7.83 10.92 -6.80
N TYR A 129 -7.92 10.15 -5.72
CA TYR A 129 -9.10 9.33 -5.42
C TYR A 129 -10.34 10.16 -5.06
N TYR A 130 -10.16 11.38 -4.56
CA TYR A 130 -11.27 12.32 -4.40
C TYR A 130 -12.01 12.54 -5.73
N TYR A 131 -11.31 12.75 -6.84
CA TYR A 131 -11.94 12.95 -8.14
C TYR A 131 -12.65 11.69 -8.65
N VAL A 132 -12.05 10.52 -8.43
CA VAL A 132 -12.70 9.24 -8.79
C VAL A 132 -14.01 9.05 -8.05
N LEU A 133 -14.01 9.31 -6.73
CA LEU A 133 -15.17 9.08 -5.88
C LEU A 133 -16.25 10.17 -6.01
N SER A 134 -15.87 11.42 -6.30
CA SER A 134 -16.80 12.56 -6.31
C SER A 134 -17.43 12.85 -7.67
N ILE A 135 -16.67 12.68 -8.74
CA ILE A 135 -17.11 13.04 -10.10
C ILE A 135 -16.95 11.89 -11.11
N GLY A 136 -16.47 10.71 -10.69
CA GLY A 136 -16.31 9.57 -11.58
C GLY A 136 -15.22 9.75 -12.64
N MET A 137 -14.19 10.54 -12.36
CA MET A 137 -13.11 10.80 -13.31
C MET A 137 -12.00 9.76 -13.21
N LEU A 138 -11.57 9.21 -14.35
CA LEU A 138 -10.45 8.27 -14.49
C LEU A 138 -10.57 6.97 -13.66
N PRO A 139 -11.74 6.30 -13.60
CA PRO A 139 -11.91 5.11 -12.78
C PRO A 139 -11.00 3.96 -13.21
N TYR A 140 -10.81 3.74 -14.51
CA TYR A 140 -9.90 2.73 -15.04
C TYR A 140 -8.46 2.94 -14.57
N PHE A 141 -7.95 4.16 -14.68
CA PHE A 141 -6.57 4.47 -14.27
C PHE A 141 -6.38 4.36 -12.78
N ALA A 142 -7.37 4.75 -11.98
CA ALA A 142 -7.34 4.58 -10.53
C ALA A 142 -7.27 3.09 -10.15
N ASN A 143 -8.11 2.26 -10.78
CA ASN A 143 -8.10 0.83 -10.55
C ASN A 143 -6.78 0.20 -11.03
N PHE A 144 -6.31 0.55 -12.23
CA PHE A 144 -5.04 0.05 -12.76
C PHE A 144 -3.85 0.42 -11.85
N ARG A 145 -3.86 1.61 -11.25
CA ARG A 145 -2.83 2.03 -10.29
C ARG A 145 -2.79 1.11 -9.06
N LEU A 146 -3.93 0.59 -8.63
CA LEU A 146 -4.01 -0.34 -7.49
C LEU A 146 -3.42 -1.72 -7.80
N VAL A 147 -3.26 -2.11 -9.08
CA VAL A 147 -2.52 -3.35 -9.43
C VAL A 147 -1.09 -3.30 -8.91
N ALA A 148 -0.48 -2.12 -8.93
CA ALA A 148 0.88 -1.94 -8.44
C ALA A 148 1.04 -2.28 -6.94
N GLU A 149 -0.05 -2.23 -6.16
CA GLU A 149 -0.05 -2.63 -4.75
C GLU A 149 0.29 -4.11 -4.56
N LEU A 150 0.08 -4.97 -5.57
CA LEU A 150 0.47 -6.39 -5.50
C LEU A 150 1.98 -6.61 -5.33
N SER A 151 2.81 -5.62 -5.61
CA SER A 151 4.25 -5.68 -5.34
C SER A 151 4.61 -5.38 -3.88
N THR A 152 3.73 -4.68 -3.15
CA THR A 152 3.93 -4.26 -1.76
C THR A 152 4.18 -5.43 -0.79
N PRO A 153 3.47 -6.58 -0.88
CA PRO A 153 3.78 -7.75 -0.06
C PRO A 153 5.23 -8.23 -0.21
N CYS A 154 5.75 -8.27 -1.43
CA CYS A 154 7.12 -8.70 -1.69
C CYS A 154 8.15 -7.70 -1.13
N VAL A 155 7.88 -6.41 -1.24
CA VAL A 155 8.73 -5.35 -0.65
C VAL A 155 8.76 -5.47 0.88
N ASN A 156 7.60 -5.65 1.50
CA ASN A 156 7.49 -5.82 2.94
C ASN A 156 8.14 -7.13 3.42
N GLN A 157 7.97 -8.24 2.67
CA GLN A 157 8.58 -9.52 2.95
C GLN A 157 10.11 -9.43 2.98
N ARG A 158 10.71 -8.67 2.05
CA ARG A 158 12.16 -8.44 2.05
C ARG A 158 12.62 -7.75 3.32
N TRP A 159 11.87 -6.76 3.80
CA TRP A 159 12.18 -6.08 5.05
C TRP A 159 12.02 -7.02 6.27
N PHE A 160 10.98 -7.87 6.29
CA PHE A 160 10.81 -8.88 7.35
C PHE A 160 12.00 -9.84 7.42
N PHE A 161 12.49 -10.31 6.27
CA PHE A 161 13.69 -11.16 6.24
C PHE A 161 14.92 -10.43 6.77
N GLU A 162 15.10 -9.15 6.41
CA GLU A 162 16.25 -8.35 6.87
C GLU A 162 16.22 -8.16 8.40
N VAL A 163 15.07 -7.80 8.96
CA VAL A 163 14.92 -7.57 10.41
C VAL A 163 15.05 -8.85 11.22
N LEU A 164 14.64 -9.99 10.67
CA LEU A 164 14.80 -11.31 11.29
C LEU A 164 16.20 -11.89 11.11
N GLY A 165 17.10 -11.21 10.37
CA GLY A 165 18.47 -11.66 10.18
C GLY A 165 18.66 -12.79 9.16
N TYR A 166 17.69 -13.01 8.25
CA TYR A 166 17.84 -13.99 7.19
C TYR A 166 18.98 -13.61 6.23
N PRO A 167 19.84 -14.57 5.82
CA PRO A 167 20.89 -14.31 4.86
C PRO A 167 20.34 -13.81 3.52
N LYS A 168 21.00 -12.79 2.94
CA LYS A 168 20.57 -12.21 1.66
C LYS A 168 20.54 -13.21 0.50
N LYS A 169 21.40 -14.23 0.53
CA LYS A 169 21.48 -15.31 -0.46
C LYS A 169 20.60 -16.52 -0.11
N SER A 170 19.75 -16.43 0.91
CA SER A 170 18.81 -17.51 1.25
C SER A 170 17.78 -17.71 0.15
N LEU A 171 17.35 -18.96 -0.05
CA LEU A 171 16.33 -19.31 -1.05
C LEU A 171 15.06 -18.46 -0.94
N PRO A 172 14.49 -18.22 0.27
CA PRO A 172 13.31 -17.34 0.40
C PRO A 172 13.56 -15.91 -0.09
N ASN A 173 14.75 -15.33 0.20
CA ASN A 173 15.11 -14.00 -0.29
C ASN A 173 15.26 -13.94 -1.81
N MET A 174 15.83 -14.99 -2.42
CA MET A 174 15.96 -15.07 -3.88
C MET A 174 14.61 -15.20 -4.57
N VAL A 175 13.75 -16.09 -4.08
CA VAL A 175 12.38 -16.27 -4.62
C VAL A 175 11.58 -14.97 -4.50
N ASN A 176 11.65 -14.31 -3.35
CA ASN A 176 10.99 -13.01 -3.16
C ASN A 176 11.55 -11.94 -4.11
N GLY A 177 12.85 -11.93 -4.36
CA GLY A 177 13.49 -11.04 -5.33
C GLY A 177 12.96 -11.24 -6.76
N ILE A 178 12.81 -12.50 -7.19
CA ILE A 178 12.22 -12.85 -8.49
C ILE A 178 10.76 -12.38 -8.54
N ALA A 179 9.96 -12.66 -7.50
CA ALA A 179 8.57 -12.22 -7.43
C ALA A 179 8.45 -10.69 -7.56
N MET A 180 9.32 -9.93 -6.89
CA MET A 180 9.36 -8.47 -7.02
C MET A 180 9.63 -8.00 -8.46
N THR A 181 10.40 -8.76 -9.25
CA THR A 181 10.69 -8.36 -10.65
C THR A 181 9.58 -8.71 -11.61
N LEU A 182 8.75 -9.69 -11.29
CA LEU A 182 7.65 -10.15 -12.14
C LEU A 182 6.35 -9.38 -11.90
N LEU A 183 6.17 -8.81 -10.70
CA LEU A 183 4.95 -8.06 -10.36
C LEU A 183 5.01 -6.62 -10.89
N PRO A 184 3.86 -6.05 -11.35
CA PRO A 184 3.80 -4.66 -11.77
C PRO A 184 4.06 -3.72 -10.58
N GLY A 185 4.84 -2.65 -10.78
CA GLY A 185 5.15 -1.67 -9.73
C GLY A 185 6.63 -1.58 -9.34
N LYS A 186 7.53 -1.97 -10.23
CA LYS A 186 8.98 -1.94 -9.98
C LYS A 186 9.49 -0.61 -9.43
N SER A 187 10.01 -0.67 -8.21
CA SER A 187 11.21 0.11 -7.88
C SER A 187 12.42 -0.76 -8.20
N PRO A 188 13.43 -0.27 -8.95
CA PRO A 188 14.65 -1.03 -9.18
C PRO A 188 15.26 -1.41 -7.82
N PRO A 189 15.97 -2.55 -7.72
CA PRO A 189 16.65 -2.92 -6.50
C PRO A 189 17.70 -1.85 -6.18
N VAL A 190 17.39 -0.99 -5.24
CA VAL A 190 18.34 0.01 -4.76
C VAL A 190 19.45 -0.72 -4.04
N GLY A 191 20.67 -0.47 -4.49
CA GLY A 191 21.89 -1.07 -3.95
C GLY A 191 21.95 -0.92 -2.43
N LEU A 192 22.41 -1.99 -1.82
CA LEU A 192 22.59 -2.13 -0.39
C LEU A 192 23.59 -1.09 0.13
N GLY A 193 23.15 -0.21 1.01
CA GLY A 193 24.06 0.64 1.77
C GLY A 193 23.70 2.12 1.92
N GLU A 194 22.65 2.63 1.28
CA GLU A 194 22.32 4.05 1.43
C GLU A 194 21.38 4.35 2.62
N PRO A 195 21.63 5.45 3.35
CA PRO A 195 20.74 5.92 4.41
C PRO A 195 19.33 6.20 3.84
N ARG A 196 18.28 5.89 4.62
CA ARG A 196 16.86 5.96 4.21
C ARG A 196 16.41 7.26 3.53
N GLY A 197 17.06 8.39 3.79
CA GLY A 197 16.71 9.70 3.20
C GLY A 197 17.11 9.90 1.74
N GLN A 198 18.10 9.13 1.22
CA GLN A 198 18.58 9.31 -0.16
C GLN A 198 17.94 8.34 -1.15
N ARG A 199 17.30 7.29 -0.65
CA ARG A 199 16.76 6.19 -1.47
C ARG A 199 15.64 6.61 -2.44
N TRP A 200 14.90 7.68 -2.13
CA TRP A 200 13.76 8.15 -2.93
C TRP A 200 14.12 9.24 -3.93
N GLN A 201 15.19 10.00 -3.71
CA GLN A 201 15.61 11.06 -4.65
C GLN A 201 16.01 10.48 -6.01
N ASN A 202 16.64 9.30 -6.03
CA ASN A 202 17.07 8.66 -7.28
C ASN A 202 15.92 8.00 -8.06
N GLY A 203 14.81 7.64 -7.40
CA GLY A 203 13.62 7.09 -8.05
C GLY A 203 12.76 8.14 -8.75
N LEU A 204 12.75 9.38 -8.26
CA LEU A 204 12.01 10.49 -8.88
C LEU A 204 12.76 11.14 -10.05
N LEU A 205 14.09 11.12 -10.03
CA LEU A 205 14.91 11.65 -11.11
C LEU A 205 14.96 10.73 -12.34
N GLY A 206 14.59 9.47 -12.21
CA GLY A 206 14.48 8.51 -13.32
C GLY A 206 13.21 8.64 -14.17
N LEU A 207 12.23 9.45 -13.74
CA LEU A 207 10.98 9.71 -14.48
C LEU A 207 10.98 11.03 -15.27
N GLY A 208 12.07 11.81 -15.18
CA GLY A 208 12.26 13.02 -15.94
C GLY A 208 13.30 12.86 -17.04
N CYS A 209 12.87 13.02 -18.29
CA CYS A 209 13.65 13.16 -19.51
C CYS A 209 14.18 11.88 -20.18
N ARG A 210 13.35 11.33 -21.09
CA ARG A 210 13.80 11.15 -22.48
C ARG A 210 12.66 11.60 -23.41
N VAL A 211 12.84 12.75 -23.96
CA VAL A 211 12.27 13.13 -25.25
C VAL A 211 13.02 12.38 -26.32
#